data_0032d6282e7a2ae29218b3493d0b25e1
#
_entry.id   0032d6282e7a2ae29218b3493d0b25e1
#
_cell.length_a   1.000
_cell.length_b   1.000
_cell.length_c   1.000
_cell.angle_alpha   90.00
_cell.angle_beta   90.00
_cell.angle_gamma   90.00
#
_symmetry.space_group_name_H-M   'P 1'
#
loop_
_entity.id
_entity.type
_entity.pdbx_description
1 polymer ?
#
loop_
_entity_poly.entity_id
_entity_poly.type
_entity_poly.pdbx_seq_one_letter_code
_entity_poly.pdbx_strand_id
1 'polypeptide(L)'
;GSVVAGYASRGHIEYRLVPIGALGLALSTVPMGIEGITPDAFRICMATLGFSAGLFIVPVFSVIQHRPSPESKGAVQGAVSSLSFIGIMAAAGVQWVARETFHITSGQVFWVCGASAIICGAYAAISRGRFIKVE
;
A
#
# COMPACT_ATOMS: atom_id res chain seq x y z
N GLY A 1 -10.29 -8.27 -0.10
CA GLY A 1 -9.12 -7.94 0.74
C GLY A 1 -9.54 -7.33 2.08
N SER A 2 -10.28 -6.23 2.06
CA SER A 2 -10.69 -5.51 3.29
C SER A 2 -11.58 -6.32 4.22
N VAL A 3 -12.53 -7.08 3.69
CA VAL A 3 -13.42 -7.96 4.48
C VAL A 3 -12.62 -9.06 5.18
N VAL A 4 -11.69 -9.69 4.44
CA VAL A 4 -10.81 -10.74 5.00
C VAL A 4 -9.88 -10.16 6.07
N ALA A 5 -9.31 -8.98 5.84
CA ALA A 5 -8.49 -8.28 6.82
C ALA A 5 -9.29 -7.93 8.09
N GLY A 6 -10.54 -7.47 7.95
CA GLY A 6 -11.43 -7.20 9.08
C GLY A 6 -11.76 -8.45 9.90
N TYR A 7 -12.01 -9.56 9.22
CA TYR A 7 -12.27 -10.86 9.88
C TYR A 7 -11.04 -11.42 10.60
N ALA A 8 -9.85 -11.30 9.98
CA ALA A 8 -8.58 -11.74 10.56
C ALA A 8 -8.17 -10.90 11.78
N SER A 9 -8.57 -9.64 11.81
CA SER A 9 -8.19 -8.71 12.91
C SER A 9 -9.00 -8.89 14.20
N ARG A 10 -10.15 -9.58 14.21
CA ARG A 10 -11.00 -9.92 15.40
C ARG A 10 -10.77 -9.09 16.67
N GLY A 11 -10.67 -7.76 16.53
CA GLY A 11 -10.48 -6.84 17.67
C GLY A 11 -9.02 -6.61 18.09
N HIS A 12 -8.04 -7.26 17.48
CA HIS A 12 -6.61 -6.98 17.65
C HIS A 12 -6.03 -6.50 16.33
N ILE A 13 -5.22 -5.43 16.38
CA ILE A 13 -4.54 -4.90 15.20
C ILE A 13 -3.43 -5.88 14.79
N GLU A 14 -3.71 -6.72 13.80
CA GLU A 14 -2.75 -7.69 13.27
C GLU A 14 -1.73 -7.01 12.35
N TYR A 15 -0.66 -6.48 12.94
CA TYR A 15 0.45 -5.88 12.19
C TYR A 15 1.14 -6.85 11.22
N ARG A 16 0.90 -8.16 11.35
CA ARG A 16 1.43 -9.18 10.44
C ARG A 16 0.83 -9.10 9.04
N LEU A 17 -0.36 -8.53 8.89
CA LEU A 17 -1.02 -8.37 7.61
C LEU A 17 -0.35 -7.32 6.73
N VAL A 18 0.33 -6.32 7.32
CA VAL A 18 1.01 -5.24 6.58
C VAL A 18 2.13 -5.79 5.67
N PRO A 19 3.13 -6.55 6.16
CA PRO A 19 4.16 -7.09 5.27
C PRO A 19 3.62 -8.13 4.28
N ILE A 20 2.59 -8.90 4.66
CA ILE A 20 1.93 -9.86 3.75
C ILE A 20 1.24 -9.10 2.62
N GLY A 21 0.48 -8.05 2.93
CA GLY A 21 -0.14 -7.18 1.94
C GLY A 21 0.88 -6.51 1.02
N ALA A 22 1.99 -6.01 1.57
CA ALA A 22 3.06 -5.39 0.79
C ALA A 22 3.75 -6.39 -0.16
N LEU A 23 4.01 -7.61 0.29
CA LEU A 23 4.54 -8.68 -0.56
C LEU A 23 3.56 -9.05 -1.68
N GLY A 24 2.27 -9.16 -1.36
CA GLY A 24 1.24 -9.42 -2.36
C GLY A 24 1.13 -8.31 -3.40
N LEU A 25 1.24 -7.05 -2.99
CA LEU A 25 1.30 -5.89 -3.90
C LEU A 25 2.51 -6.01 -4.85
N ALA A 26 3.70 -6.28 -4.32
CA ALA A 26 4.91 -6.42 -5.10
C ALA A 26 4.82 -7.60 -6.10
N LEU A 27 4.36 -8.77 -5.64
CA LEU A 27 4.21 -9.95 -6.48
C LEU A 27 3.17 -9.76 -7.59
N SER A 28 2.13 -8.96 -7.34
CA SER A 28 1.11 -8.67 -8.35
C SER A 28 1.57 -7.66 -9.39
N THR A 29 2.44 -6.71 -9.03
CA THR A 29 2.92 -5.67 -9.94
C THR A 29 4.03 -6.15 -10.87
N VAL A 30 4.85 -7.14 -10.47
CA VAL A 30 5.94 -7.66 -11.29
C VAL A 30 5.46 -8.23 -12.64
N PRO A 31 4.47 -9.15 -12.69
CA PRO A 31 3.97 -9.66 -13.96
C PRO A 31 3.31 -8.58 -14.83
N MET A 32 2.69 -7.56 -14.22
CA MET A 32 2.02 -6.47 -14.94
C MET A 32 3.00 -5.57 -15.69
N GLY A 33 4.29 -5.58 -15.30
CA GLY A 33 5.35 -4.87 -15.97
C GLY A 33 5.94 -5.61 -17.17
N ILE A 34 5.53 -6.86 -17.42
CA ILE A 34 6.05 -7.70 -18.55
C ILE A 34 5.29 -7.35 -19.80
N GLU A 35 6.02 -7.03 -20.88
CA GLU A 35 5.42 -6.81 -22.20
C GLU A 35 4.86 -8.13 -22.76
N GLY A 36 3.63 -8.06 -23.28
CA GLY A 36 2.96 -9.24 -23.86
C GLY A 36 2.17 -10.10 -22.86
N ILE A 37 1.94 -9.62 -21.64
CA ILE A 37 1.04 -10.29 -20.70
C ILE A 37 -0.35 -10.50 -21.31
N THR A 38 -0.91 -11.70 -21.14
CA THR A 38 -2.25 -11.99 -21.65
C THR A 38 -3.32 -11.19 -20.88
N PRO A 39 -4.43 -10.78 -21.52
CA PRO A 39 -5.48 -10.02 -20.85
C PRO A 39 -6.04 -10.72 -19.60
N ASP A 40 -6.13 -12.03 -19.62
CA ASP A 40 -6.64 -12.80 -18.48
C ASP A 40 -5.64 -12.84 -17.32
N ALA A 41 -4.35 -13.01 -17.62
CA ALA A 41 -3.30 -12.91 -16.60
C ALA A 41 -3.27 -11.49 -15.98
N PHE A 42 -3.43 -10.45 -16.79
CA PHE A 42 -3.52 -9.07 -16.29
C PHE A 42 -4.71 -8.87 -15.34
N ARG A 43 -5.90 -9.42 -15.67
CA ARG A 43 -7.08 -9.37 -14.80
C ARG A 43 -6.85 -10.07 -13.47
N ILE A 44 -6.19 -11.23 -13.48
CA ILE A 44 -5.84 -11.97 -12.27
C ILE A 44 -4.87 -11.15 -11.40
N CYS A 45 -3.85 -10.55 -12.00
CA CYS A 45 -2.91 -9.68 -11.31
C CYS A 45 -3.62 -8.47 -10.68
N MET A 46 -4.55 -7.83 -11.39
CA MET A 46 -5.36 -6.73 -10.87
C MET A 46 -6.23 -7.15 -9.68
N ALA A 47 -6.87 -8.32 -9.75
CA ALA A 47 -7.66 -8.85 -8.64
C ALA A 47 -6.79 -9.14 -7.41
N THR A 48 -5.63 -9.76 -7.61
CA THR A 48 -4.66 -10.06 -6.55
C THR A 48 -4.08 -8.78 -5.94
N LEU A 49 -3.80 -7.79 -6.77
CA LEU A 49 -3.33 -6.46 -6.34
C LEU A 49 -4.37 -5.78 -5.45
N GLY A 50 -5.63 -5.75 -5.87
CA GLY A 50 -6.72 -5.17 -5.08
C GLY A 50 -6.95 -5.91 -3.75
N PHE A 51 -6.84 -7.24 -3.76
CA PHE A 51 -6.91 -8.05 -2.54
C PHE A 51 -5.78 -7.71 -1.57
N SER A 52 -4.55 -7.66 -2.06
CA SER A 52 -3.35 -7.35 -1.28
C SER A 52 -3.34 -5.93 -0.75
N ALA A 53 -3.84 -4.97 -1.55
CA ALA A 53 -4.02 -3.59 -1.12
C ALA A 53 -4.99 -3.50 0.07
N GLY A 54 -6.09 -4.26 0.05
CA GLY A 54 -7.02 -4.34 1.17
C GLY A 54 -6.37 -4.89 2.45
N LEU A 55 -5.55 -5.94 2.33
CA LEU A 55 -4.81 -6.51 3.47
C LEU A 55 -3.78 -5.53 4.05
N PHE A 56 -3.17 -4.69 3.21
CA PHE A 56 -2.20 -3.68 3.62
C PHE A 56 -2.87 -2.47 4.29
N ILE A 57 -3.95 -1.95 3.70
CA ILE A 57 -4.53 -0.66 4.08
C ILE A 57 -5.37 -0.75 5.35
N VAL A 58 -6.07 -1.87 5.57
CA VAL A 58 -6.99 -2.03 6.72
C VAL A 58 -6.27 -1.90 8.06
N PRO A 59 -5.16 -2.60 8.35
CA PRO A 59 -4.46 -2.43 9.62
C PRO A 59 -3.85 -1.04 9.79
N VAL A 60 -3.39 -0.40 8.70
CA VAL A 60 -2.86 0.96 8.74
C VAL A 60 -3.94 1.95 9.15
N PHE A 61 -5.12 1.90 8.53
CA PHE A 61 -6.24 2.77 8.90
C PHE A 61 -6.78 2.47 10.30
N SER A 62 -6.76 1.22 10.74
CA SER A 62 -7.15 0.86 12.11
C SER A 62 -6.26 1.55 13.15
N VAL A 63 -4.96 1.60 12.94
CA VAL A 63 -4.02 2.33 13.82
C VAL A 63 -4.35 3.82 13.86
N ILE A 64 -4.59 4.43 12.70
CA ILE A 64 -4.91 5.86 12.57
C ILE A 64 -6.22 6.21 13.30
N GLN A 65 -7.18 5.29 13.31
CA GLN A 65 -8.49 5.50 13.95
C GLN A 65 -8.51 5.20 15.45
N HIS A 66 -7.69 4.27 15.93
CA HIS A 66 -7.71 3.82 17.32
C HIS A 66 -6.74 4.56 18.25
N ARG A 67 -5.61 5.04 17.74
CA ARG A 67 -4.59 5.72 18.55
C ARG A 67 -4.93 7.14 19.02
N PRO A 68 -5.60 8.00 18.21
CA PRO A 68 -5.88 9.37 18.65
C PRO A 68 -6.97 9.43 19.72
N SER A 69 -6.86 10.42 20.62
CA SER A 69 -7.93 10.73 21.55
C SER A 69 -9.22 11.15 20.84
N PRO A 70 -10.40 10.96 21.42
CA PRO A 70 -11.68 11.31 20.79
C PRO A 70 -11.72 12.74 20.25
N GLU A 71 -11.07 13.67 20.91
CA GLU A 71 -11.01 15.10 20.57
C GLU A 71 -10.13 15.39 19.34
N SER A 72 -9.08 14.57 19.11
CA SER A 72 -8.11 14.77 18.03
C SER A 72 -8.38 13.92 16.79
N LYS A 73 -9.33 12.97 16.85
CA LYS A 73 -9.62 12.05 15.73
C LYS A 73 -9.92 12.75 14.41
N GLY A 74 -10.74 13.81 14.45
CA GLY A 74 -11.09 14.57 13.26
C GLY A 74 -9.89 15.28 12.63
N ALA A 75 -9.04 15.90 13.47
CA ALA A 75 -7.83 16.58 13.01
C ALA A 75 -6.82 15.59 12.40
N VAL A 76 -6.61 14.44 13.04
CA VAL A 76 -5.72 13.39 12.52
C VAL A 76 -6.23 12.83 11.20
N GLN A 77 -7.53 12.54 11.11
CA GLN A 77 -8.13 12.04 9.87
C GLN A 77 -8.04 13.07 8.73
N GLY A 78 -8.28 14.35 9.02
CA GLY A 78 -8.10 15.45 8.08
C GLY A 78 -6.66 15.57 7.59
N ALA A 79 -5.70 15.52 8.51
CA ALA A 79 -4.28 15.57 8.19
C ALA A 79 -3.84 14.39 7.29
N VAL A 80 -4.27 13.17 7.61
CA VAL A 80 -3.98 11.97 6.80
C VAL A 80 -4.57 12.09 5.40
N SER A 81 -5.81 12.56 5.29
CA SER A 81 -6.46 12.75 3.99
C SER A 81 -5.74 13.81 3.15
N SER A 82 -5.37 14.93 3.75
CA SER A 82 -4.62 16.00 3.07
C SER A 82 -3.24 15.54 2.61
N LEU A 83 -2.51 14.82 3.47
CA LEU A 83 -1.20 14.27 3.15
C LEU A 83 -1.29 13.22 2.03
N SER A 84 -2.33 12.37 2.06
CA SER A 84 -2.58 11.38 1.00
C SER A 84 -2.87 12.07 -0.34
N PHE A 85 -3.66 13.15 -0.33
CA PHE A 85 -3.96 13.91 -1.53
C PHE A 85 -2.70 14.57 -2.12
N ILE A 86 -1.87 15.19 -1.28
CA ILE A 86 -0.57 15.74 -1.69
C ILE A 86 0.32 14.64 -2.28
N GLY A 87 0.36 13.47 -1.63
CA GLY A 87 1.11 12.32 -2.11
C GLY A 87 0.66 11.84 -3.50
N ILE A 88 -0.66 11.77 -3.73
CA ILE A 88 -1.23 11.40 -5.03
C ILE A 88 -0.86 12.42 -6.11
N MET A 89 -0.98 13.72 -5.81
CA MET A 89 -0.61 14.79 -6.73
C MET A 89 0.88 14.75 -7.07
N ALA A 90 1.74 14.56 -6.06
CA ALA A 90 3.18 14.44 -6.26
C ALA A 90 3.52 13.21 -7.12
N ALA A 91 2.91 12.06 -6.85
CA ALA A 91 3.11 10.85 -7.64
C ALA A 91 2.67 11.02 -9.10
N ALA A 92 1.53 11.67 -9.33
CA ALA A 92 1.06 11.99 -10.69
C ALA A 92 2.03 12.92 -11.42
N GLY A 93 2.55 13.94 -10.75
CA GLY A 93 3.57 14.85 -11.31
C GLY A 93 4.87 14.13 -11.66
N VAL A 94 5.37 13.29 -10.75
CA VAL A 94 6.57 12.48 -11.00
C VAL A 94 6.35 11.52 -12.18
N GLN A 95 5.19 10.88 -12.26
CA GLN A 95 4.86 9.98 -13.37
C GLN A 95 4.77 10.72 -14.70
N TRP A 96 4.20 11.92 -14.71
CA TRP A 96 4.12 12.76 -15.91
C TRP A 96 5.53 13.13 -16.41
N VAL A 97 6.40 13.65 -15.52
CA VAL A 97 7.79 14.00 -15.85
C VAL A 97 8.57 12.77 -16.32
N ALA A 98 8.40 11.64 -15.65
CA ALA A 98 9.08 10.38 -15.99
C ALA A 98 8.72 9.90 -17.41
N ARG A 99 7.45 10.03 -17.80
CA ARG A 99 7.02 9.68 -19.17
C ARG A 99 7.53 10.65 -20.22
N GLU A 100 7.47 11.96 -19.95
CA GLU A 100 7.84 12.99 -20.90
C GLU A 100 9.36 13.07 -21.11
N THR A 101 10.15 12.95 -20.02
CA THR A 101 11.60 13.15 -20.05
C THR A 101 12.37 11.85 -20.31
N PHE A 102 11.93 10.73 -19.68
CA PHE A 102 12.64 9.46 -19.75
C PHE A 102 11.97 8.42 -20.64
N HIS A 103 10.84 8.75 -21.28
CA HIS A 103 10.06 7.85 -22.13
C HIS A 103 9.76 6.50 -21.45
N ILE A 104 9.52 6.51 -20.14
CA ILE A 104 9.27 5.31 -19.35
C ILE A 104 8.00 4.61 -19.84
N THR A 105 8.14 3.33 -20.17
CA THR A 105 7.03 2.48 -20.59
C THR A 105 6.08 2.22 -19.41
N SER A 106 4.80 2.01 -19.70
CA SER A 106 3.79 1.70 -18.67
C SER A 106 4.18 0.50 -17.80
N GLY A 107 4.87 -0.51 -18.37
CA GLY A 107 5.39 -1.65 -17.63
C GLY A 107 6.42 -1.28 -16.56
N GLN A 108 7.31 -0.36 -16.87
CA GLN A 108 8.35 0.10 -15.93
C GLN A 108 7.74 0.82 -14.72
N VAL A 109 6.60 1.50 -14.90
CA VAL A 109 5.87 2.13 -13.79
C VAL A 109 5.40 1.08 -12.76
N PHE A 110 4.93 -0.08 -13.23
CA PHE A 110 4.54 -1.17 -12.33
C PHE A 110 5.73 -1.71 -11.52
N TRP A 111 6.92 -1.78 -12.10
CA TRP A 111 8.12 -2.21 -11.38
C TRP A 111 8.53 -1.20 -10.31
N VAL A 112 8.43 0.10 -10.60
CA VAL A 112 8.68 1.16 -9.59
C VAL A 112 7.67 1.08 -8.46
N CYS A 113 6.39 0.85 -8.76
CA CYS A 113 5.35 0.63 -7.76
C CYS A 113 5.62 -0.62 -6.91
N GLY A 114 6.04 -1.72 -7.54
CA GLY A 114 6.42 -2.95 -6.83
C GLY A 114 7.61 -2.76 -5.89
N ALA A 115 8.65 -2.09 -6.38
CA ALA A 115 9.83 -1.77 -5.58
C ALA A 115 9.48 -0.88 -4.37
N SER A 116 8.66 0.16 -4.58
CA SER A 116 8.20 1.04 -3.50
C SER A 116 7.37 0.28 -2.46
N ALA A 117 6.52 -0.65 -2.88
CA ALA A 117 5.73 -1.50 -1.98
C ALA A 117 6.62 -2.40 -1.12
N ILE A 118 7.70 -2.98 -1.70
CA ILE A 118 8.68 -3.77 -0.97
C ILE A 118 9.40 -2.91 0.08
N ILE A 119 9.86 -1.73 -0.30
CA ILE A 119 10.57 -0.82 0.61
C ILE A 119 9.65 -0.42 1.78
N CYS A 120 8.41 -0.03 1.51
CA CYS A 120 7.44 0.31 2.54
C CYS A 120 7.12 -0.89 3.45
N GLY A 121 6.94 -2.08 2.86
CA GLY A 121 6.68 -3.30 3.61
C GLY A 121 7.85 -3.71 4.49
N ALA A 122 9.09 -3.64 3.97
CA ALA A 122 10.31 -3.90 4.73
C ALA A 122 10.48 -2.90 5.88
N TYR A 123 10.26 -1.62 5.62
CA TYR A 123 10.31 -0.59 6.66
C TYR A 123 9.28 -0.86 7.76
N ALA A 124 8.05 -1.20 7.40
CA ALA A 124 7.00 -1.55 8.34
C ALA A 124 7.36 -2.80 9.17
N ALA A 125 7.98 -3.81 8.56
CA ALA A 125 8.43 -5.02 9.23
C ALA A 125 9.57 -4.75 10.24
N ILE A 126 10.53 -3.91 9.87
CA ILE A 126 11.67 -3.52 10.73
C ILE A 126 11.21 -2.63 11.89
N SER A 127 10.31 -1.70 11.61
CA SER A 127 9.77 -0.76 12.62
C SER A 127 8.95 -1.46 13.71
N ARG A 128 8.43 -2.66 13.45
CA ARG A 128 7.75 -3.50 14.46
C ARG A 128 8.55 -3.67 15.74
N GLY A 129 9.86 -3.93 15.63
CA GLY A 129 10.72 -4.15 16.79
C GLY A 129 10.84 -2.92 17.70
N ARG A 130 10.55 -1.74 17.22
CA ARG A 130 10.57 -0.48 17.99
C ARG A 130 9.25 -0.17 18.69
N PHE A 131 8.12 -0.58 18.10
CA PHE A 131 6.79 -0.30 18.67
C PHE A 131 6.37 -1.26 19.78
N ILE A 132 6.93 -2.47 19.83
CA ILE A 132 6.66 -3.47 20.87
C ILE A 132 7.42 -3.18 22.19
N LYS A 133 8.43 -2.30 22.17
CA LYS A 133 9.24 -1.94 23.36
C LYS A 133 8.69 -0.75 24.18
N VAL A 134 7.51 -0.23 23.87
CA VAL A 134 6.92 0.96 24.50
C VAL A 134 5.62 0.64 25.28
N GLU A 135 5.39 -0.64 25.63
CA GLU A 135 4.42 -1.03 26.66
C GLU A 135 5.12 -1.60 27.88
#